data_bc33e93843bb1ffdaecce0d51079e3ff
#
_entry.id   bc33e93843bb1ffdaecce0d51079e3ff
#
_cell.length_a   1.000
_cell.length_b   1.000
_cell.length_c   1.000
_cell.angle_alpha   90.00
_cell.angle_beta   90.00
_cell.angle_gamma   90.00
#
_symmetry.space_group_name_H-M   'P 1'
#
loop_
_entity.id
_entity.type
_entity.pdbx_description
1 polymer ?
#
loop_
_entity_poly.entity_id
_entity_poly.type
_entity_poly.pdbx_seq_one_letter_code
_entity_poly.pdbx_strand_id
1 'polypeptide(L)'
;MNDFAAATGRQYKPFEFYGHPQAERVIVIMGSAIGTCEEVVDELLSRGEKVGVLKVRLYRPFSAAHLLDVLPESARAVAVLDRTKEPGALAEPLYLDVMTALAEAFNRGERETLPRTIGGRYGLSSKEFGPECVLAIFNELSAAKPKPRFTVGIYDDVTNLSLPLVENTLPSEAKLEALFYGLGSDGSVSATKN
;
A
#
# COMPACT_ATOMS: atom_id res chain seq x y z
N MET A 1 9.54 -15.08 15.59
CA MET A 1 9.00 -15.52 14.26
C MET A 1 9.51 -16.89 13.87
N ASN A 2 10.81 -17.17 14.02
CA ASN A 2 11.39 -18.49 13.65
C ASN A 2 10.80 -19.66 14.46
N ASP A 3 10.60 -19.49 15.77
CA ASP A 3 9.99 -20.54 16.62
C ASP A 3 8.54 -20.83 16.22
N PHE A 4 7.80 -19.81 15.83
CA PHE A 4 6.45 -19.96 15.29
C PHE A 4 6.46 -20.71 13.95
N ALA A 5 7.40 -20.37 13.06
CA ALA A 5 7.57 -21.08 11.80
C ALA A 5 7.92 -22.55 12.00
N ALA A 6 8.82 -22.85 12.95
CA ALA A 6 9.18 -24.24 13.31
C ALA A 6 8.00 -25.02 13.86
N ALA A 7 7.14 -24.39 14.66
CA ALA A 7 5.99 -25.04 15.28
C ALA A 7 4.78 -25.22 14.33
N THR A 8 4.60 -24.36 13.35
CA THR A 8 3.37 -24.29 12.53
C THR A 8 3.58 -24.54 11.04
N GLY A 9 4.83 -24.54 10.56
CA GLY A 9 5.18 -24.52 9.14
C GLY A 9 4.88 -23.19 8.43
N ARG A 10 4.40 -22.15 9.15
CA ARG A 10 4.05 -20.85 8.60
C ARG A 10 5.14 -19.85 8.92
N GLN A 11 5.80 -19.33 7.88
CA GLN A 11 6.84 -18.33 8.04
C GLN A 11 6.28 -16.93 7.78
N TYR A 12 6.42 -16.04 8.77
CA TYR A 12 6.10 -14.63 8.64
C TYR A 12 7.36 -13.80 8.79
N LYS A 13 7.41 -12.68 8.05
CA LYS A 13 8.47 -11.67 8.15
C LYS A 13 7.86 -10.33 8.58
N PRO A 14 8.65 -9.41 9.18
CA PRO A 14 8.17 -8.08 9.52
C PRO A 14 7.68 -7.30 8.31
N PHE A 15 8.36 -7.48 7.18
CA PHE A 15 8.02 -6.94 5.87
C PHE A 15 8.06 -8.06 4.83
N GLU A 16 7.15 -8.03 3.89
CA GLU A 16 7.08 -8.97 2.78
C GLU A 16 6.84 -8.21 1.49
N PHE A 17 7.52 -8.59 0.43
CA PHE A 17 7.30 -8.04 -0.90
C PHE A 17 6.48 -9.02 -1.75
N TYR A 18 5.55 -8.49 -2.53
CA TYR A 18 4.76 -9.21 -3.52
C TYR A 18 4.75 -8.44 -4.83
N GLY A 19 5.08 -9.07 -5.95
CA GLY A 19 5.10 -8.43 -7.25
C GLY A 19 6.32 -8.81 -8.09
N HIS A 20 6.63 -7.97 -9.06
CA HIS A 20 7.75 -8.19 -9.97
C HIS A 20 9.09 -8.08 -9.23
N PRO A 21 10.04 -9.03 -9.39
CA PRO A 21 11.34 -8.98 -8.70
C PRO A 21 12.14 -7.70 -8.99
N GLN A 22 11.92 -7.11 -10.16
CA GLN A 22 12.50 -5.83 -10.59
C GLN A 22 11.42 -4.74 -10.65
N ALA A 23 10.55 -4.66 -9.63
CA ALA A 23 9.51 -3.64 -9.60
C ALA A 23 10.13 -2.24 -9.57
N GLU A 24 9.61 -1.37 -10.43
CA GLU A 24 10.01 0.04 -10.54
C GLU A 24 9.06 0.96 -9.75
N ARG A 25 7.82 0.50 -9.56
CA ARG A 25 6.78 1.19 -8.78
C ARG A 25 6.27 0.29 -7.67
N VAL A 26 6.32 0.76 -6.44
CA VAL A 26 5.98 -0.03 -5.26
C VAL A 26 5.02 0.74 -4.37
N ILE A 27 3.97 0.06 -3.90
CA ILE A 27 3.10 0.54 -2.83
C ILE A 27 3.58 -0.08 -1.51
N VAL A 28 3.79 0.74 -0.48
CA VAL A 28 4.05 0.28 0.89
C VAL A 28 2.79 0.50 1.72
N ILE A 29 2.24 -0.56 2.29
CA ILE A 29 0.95 -0.52 2.97
C ILE A 29 0.89 -1.55 4.11
N MET A 30 0.02 -1.32 5.09
CA MET A 30 -0.30 -2.27 6.16
C MET A 30 -1.81 -2.52 6.26
N GLY A 31 -2.18 -3.67 6.83
CA GLY A 31 -3.56 -4.00 7.18
C GLY A 31 -4.36 -4.67 6.06
N SER A 32 -5.69 -4.61 6.15
CA SER A 32 -6.62 -5.38 5.31
C SER A 32 -6.61 -5.01 3.83
N ALA A 33 -6.19 -3.81 3.48
CA ALA A 33 -6.11 -3.35 2.08
C ALA A 33 -5.00 -4.04 1.25
N ILE A 34 -4.15 -4.85 1.89
CA ILE A 34 -3.09 -5.60 1.22
C ILE A 34 -3.65 -6.53 0.15
N GLY A 35 -4.75 -7.25 0.44
CA GLY A 35 -5.36 -8.18 -0.52
C GLY A 35 -5.80 -7.47 -1.81
N THR A 36 -6.46 -6.32 -1.70
CA THR A 36 -6.83 -5.50 -2.86
C THR A 36 -5.60 -5.06 -3.67
N CYS A 37 -4.49 -4.72 -2.99
CA CYS A 37 -3.26 -4.39 -3.69
C CYS A 37 -2.67 -5.60 -4.43
N GLU A 38 -2.72 -6.80 -3.85
CA GLU A 38 -2.21 -8.02 -4.48
C GLU A 38 -3.00 -8.36 -5.74
N GLU A 39 -4.33 -8.29 -5.71
CA GLU A 39 -5.18 -8.49 -6.90
C GLU A 39 -4.81 -7.54 -8.06
N VAL A 40 -4.64 -6.26 -7.75
CA VAL A 40 -4.27 -5.27 -8.79
C VAL A 40 -2.85 -5.50 -9.28
N VAL A 41 -1.93 -5.89 -8.40
CA VAL A 41 -0.55 -6.23 -8.79
C VAL A 41 -0.56 -7.42 -9.76
N ASP A 42 -1.34 -8.47 -9.49
CA ASP A 42 -1.44 -9.63 -10.39
C ASP A 42 -1.92 -9.23 -11.80
N GLU A 43 -2.95 -8.40 -11.88
CA GLU A 43 -3.45 -7.90 -13.16
C GLU A 43 -2.41 -7.05 -13.89
N LEU A 44 -1.73 -6.14 -13.19
CA LEU A 44 -0.69 -5.31 -13.81
C LEU A 44 0.53 -6.13 -14.25
N LEU A 45 0.89 -7.18 -13.50
CA LEU A 45 1.92 -8.14 -13.89
C LEU A 45 1.54 -8.89 -15.17
N SER A 46 0.27 -9.30 -15.31
CA SER A 46 -0.23 -9.97 -16.51
C SER A 46 -0.11 -9.09 -17.76
N ARG A 47 -0.15 -7.76 -17.58
CA ARG A 47 0.06 -6.74 -18.61
C ARG A 47 1.54 -6.42 -18.84
N GLY A 48 2.46 -7.08 -18.13
CA GLY A 48 3.91 -6.88 -18.27
C GLY A 48 4.46 -5.68 -17.50
N GLU A 49 3.69 -5.12 -16.56
CA GLU A 49 4.12 -3.99 -15.75
C GLU A 49 5.04 -4.43 -14.60
N LYS A 50 6.06 -3.63 -14.30
CA LYS A 50 7.01 -3.88 -13.20
C LYS A 50 6.55 -3.17 -11.93
N VAL A 51 5.57 -3.75 -11.26
CA VAL A 51 4.95 -3.22 -10.05
C VAL A 51 4.98 -4.21 -8.91
N GLY A 52 4.76 -3.72 -7.69
CA GLY A 52 4.64 -4.57 -6.52
C GLY A 52 4.09 -3.84 -5.31
N VAL A 53 3.77 -4.63 -4.29
CA VAL A 53 3.35 -4.16 -2.98
C VAL A 53 4.29 -4.68 -1.91
N LEU A 54 4.74 -3.79 -1.03
CA LEU A 54 5.50 -4.10 0.17
C LEU A 54 4.55 -4.06 1.36
N LYS A 55 4.36 -5.23 1.96
CA LYS A 55 3.42 -5.47 3.06
C LYS A 55 4.12 -5.26 4.40
N VAL A 56 3.61 -4.34 5.22
CA VAL A 56 4.08 -4.14 6.58
C VAL A 56 3.29 -5.03 7.52
N ARG A 57 3.90 -6.12 7.99
CA ARG A 57 3.30 -7.08 8.92
C ARG A 57 3.53 -6.70 10.37
N LEU A 58 4.70 -6.15 10.67
CA LEU A 58 5.06 -5.66 12.00
C LEU A 58 5.57 -4.23 11.90
N TYR A 59 4.69 -3.29 12.28
CA TYR A 59 5.00 -1.87 12.19
C TYR A 59 5.92 -1.40 13.33
N ARG A 60 5.72 -1.88 14.55
CA ARG A 60 6.53 -1.52 15.72
C ARG A 60 7.04 -2.77 16.47
N PRO A 61 8.33 -2.83 16.81
CA PRO A 61 9.38 -1.85 16.46
C PRO A 61 9.67 -1.82 14.96
N PHE A 62 9.86 -0.63 14.37
CA PHE A 62 10.17 -0.49 12.95
C PHE A 62 11.61 -0.93 12.67
N SER A 63 11.79 -1.77 11.67
CA SER A 63 13.11 -2.27 11.28
C SER A 63 13.47 -1.83 9.86
N ALA A 64 14.30 -0.79 9.76
CA ALA A 64 14.79 -0.31 8.48
C ALA A 64 15.52 -1.41 7.68
N ALA A 65 16.33 -2.24 8.36
CA ALA A 65 17.06 -3.33 7.71
C ALA A 65 16.12 -4.33 7.03
N HIS A 66 15.04 -4.77 7.71
CA HIS A 66 14.09 -5.70 7.10
C HIS A 66 13.23 -5.06 6.00
N LEU A 67 12.95 -3.75 6.07
CA LEU A 67 12.30 -3.01 4.98
C LEU A 67 13.18 -3.02 3.74
N LEU A 68 14.46 -2.65 3.90
CA LEU A 68 15.42 -2.54 2.81
C LEU A 68 15.75 -3.89 2.18
N ASP A 69 15.81 -4.95 2.98
CA ASP A 69 16.06 -6.34 2.51
C ASP A 69 15.02 -6.83 1.50
N VAL A 70 13.76 -6.35 1.60
CA VAL A 70 12.68 -6.80 0.73
C VAL A 70 12.27 -5.78 -0.34
N LEU A 71 12.67 -4.52 -0.22
CA LEU A 71 12.36 -3.50 -1.22
C LEU A 71 13.29 -3.65 -2.43
N PRO A 72 12.78 -3.93 -3.65
CA PRO A 72 13.61 -4.08 -4.85
C PRO A 72 14.55 -2.87 -5.07
N GLU A 73 15.80 -3.14 -5.42
CA GLU A 73 16.77 -2.09 -5.77
C GLU A 73 16.33 -1.30 -7.03
N SER A 74 15.56 -1.93 -7.90
CA SER A 74 14.96 -1.33 -9.09
C SER A 74 13.84 -0.33 -8.80
N ALA A 75 13.35 -0.26 -7.55
CA ALA A 75 12.26 0.66 -7.18
C ALA A 75 12.69 2.12 -7.37
N ARG A 76 12.00 2.84 -8.26
CA ARG A 76 12.24 4.24 -8.60
C ARG A 76 11.16 5.17 -8.05
N ALA A 77 9.96 4.64 -7.84
CA ALA A 77 8.83 5.36 -7.30
C ALA A 77 8.11 4.52 -6.24
N VAL A 78 7.89 5.10 -5.07
CA VAL A 78 7.28 4.45 -3.91
C VAL A 78 6.11 5.30 -3.41
N ALA A 79 4.94 4.70 -3.25
CA ALA A 79 3.81 5.30 -2.55
C ALA A 79 3.67 4.65 -1.18
N VAL A 80 3.75 5.41 -0.12
CA VAL A 80 3.56 4.92 1.24
C VAL A 80 2.16 5.30 1.70
N LEU A 81 1.37 4.32 2.11
CA LEU A 81 -0.04 4.49 2.44
C LEU A 81 -0.29 4.36 3.93
N ASP A 82 -0.84 5.39 4.51
CA ASP A 82 -1.25 5.46 5.89
C ASP A 82 -2.79 5.53 6.01
N ARG A 83 -3.37 4.72 6.90
CA ARG A 83 -4.79 4.80 7.26
C ARG A 83 -4.99 5.70 8.48
N THR A 84 -4.27 6.78 8.53
CA THR A 84 -4.33 7.80 9.58
C THR A 84 -4.07 9.18 9.01
N LYS A 85 -4.42 10.20 9.79
CA LYS A 85 -4.01 11.59 9.58
C LYS A 85 -3.29 12.03 10.84
N GLU A 86 -2.09 12.58 10.69
CA GLU A 86 -1.27 13.05 11.79
C GLU A 86 -1.20 14.60 11.79
N PRO A 87 -2.19 15.30 12.40
CA PRO A 87 -2.20 16.75 12.43
C PRO A 87 -0.99 17.31 13.19
N GLY A 88 -0.32 18.29 12.59
CA GLY A 88 0.85 18.92 13.18
C GLY A 88 2.19 18.24 12.88
N ALA A 89 2.18 17.02 12.32
CA ALA A 89 3.38 16.38 11.79
C ALA A 89 3.65 16.81 10.35
N LEU A 90 4.88 16.60 9.87
CA LEU A 90 5.25 16.85 8.47
C LEU A 90 4.54 15.89 7.53
N ALA A 91 4.24 14.67 7.99
CA ALA A 91 3.53 13.64 7.24
C ALA A 91 3.02 12.54 8.18
N GLU A 92 2.35 11.56 7.61
CA GLU A 92 1.85 10.38 8.29
C GLU A 92 2.99 9.46 8.77
N PRO A 93 2.76 8.67 9.84
CA PRO A 93 3.83 7.94 10.54
C PRO A 93 4.59 6.93 9.69
N LEU A 94 3.89 6.07 8.93
CA LEU A 94 4.57 5.07 8.11
C LEU A 94 5.41 5.73 7.02
N TYR A 95 4.86 6.79 6.40
CA TYR A 95 5.60 7.55 5.41
C TYR A 95 6.90 8.12 5.98
N LEU A 96 6.86 8.71 7.19
CA LEU A 96 8.07 9.27 7.83
C LEU A 96 9.11 8.19 8.11
N ASP A 97 8.69 7.03 8.62
CA ASP A 97 9.60 5.93 8.91
C ASP A 97 10.26 5.37 7.63
N VAL A 98 9.47 5.16 6.58
CA VAL A 98 9.98 4.66 5.29
C VAL A 98 10.93 5.68 4.65
N MET A 99 10.56 6.97 4.64
CA MET A 99 11.42 8.03 4.10
C MET A 99 12.74 8.12 4.85
N THR A 100 12.70 8.04 6.19
CA THR A 100 13.92 8.06 7.02
C THR A 100 14.80 6.86 6.69
N ALA A 101 14.23 5.66 6.65
CA ALA A 101 14.97 4.44 6.33
C ALA A 101 15.65 4.51 4.95
N LEU A 102 14.93 4.99 3.92
CA LEU A 102 15.46 5.14 2.56
C LEU A 102 16.56 6.20 2.48
N ALA A 103 16.33 7.37 3.11
CA ALA A 103 17.31 8.46 3.11
C ALA A 103 18.60 8.08 3.84
N GLU A 104 18.49 7.41 4.99
CA GLU A 104 19.65 6.93 5.72
C GLU A 104 20.44 5.85 4.96
N ALA A 105 19.74 4.90 4.32
CA ALA A 105 20.38 3.88 3.51
C ALA A 105 21.13 4.49 2.31
N PHE A 106 20.51 5.46 1.65
CA PHE A 106 21.16 6.21 0.57
C PHE A 106 22.40 6.97 1.07
N ASN A 107 22.29 7.68 2.19
CA ASN A 107 23.41 8.43 2.79
C ASN A 107 24.57 7.52 3.23
N ARG A 108 24.29 6.27 3.64
CA ARG A 108 25.31 5.27 3.98
C ARG A 108 25.88 4.54 2.76
N GLY A 109 25.36 4.79 1.56
CA GLY A 109 25.76 4.08 0.34
C GLY A 109 25.25 2.63 0.27
N GLU A 110 24.28 2.27 1.09
CA GLU A 110 23.61 0.95 1.08
C GLU A 110 22.61 0.83 -0.08
N ARG A 111 22.16 1.94 -0.63
CA ARG A 111 21.39 2.04 -1.87
C ARG A 111 22.01 3.04 -2.83
N GLU A 112 22.08 2.68 -4.10
CA GLU A 112 22.64 3.57 -5.14
C GLU A 112 21.70 4.74 -5.49
N THR A 113 20.39 4.53 -5.32
CA THR A 113 19.36 5.52 -5.67
C THR A 113 18.35 5.71 -4.56
N LEU A 114 17.95 6.97 -4.33
CA LEU A 114 16.80 7.29 -3.50
C LEU A 114 15.54 7.31 -4.37
N PRO A 115 14.59 6.38 -4.18
CA PRO A 115 13.37 6.37 -4.96
C PRO A 115 12.51 7.61 -4.66
N ARG A 116 11.84 8.13 -5.68
CA ARG A 116 10.83 9.17 -5.49
C ARG A 116 9.70 8.64 -4.63
N THR A 117 9.56 9.13 -3.42
CA THR A 117 8.59 8.64 -2.44
C THR A 117 7.48 9.65 -2.20
N ILE A 118 6.23 9.21 -2.34
CA ILE A 118 5.02 10.00 -2.11
C ILE A 118 4.18 9.38 -0.99
N GLY A 119 3.46 10.21 -0.24
CA GLY A 119 2.63 9.76 0.88
C GLY A 119 1.14 9.84 0.56
N GLY A 120 0.39 8.78 0.82
CA GLY A 120 -1.04 8.70 0.59
C GLY A 120 -1.85 8.35 1.83
N ARG A 121 -3.03 8.93 1.95
CA ARG A 121 -4.03 8.60 2.97
C ARG A 121 -5.20 7.88 2.34
N TYR A 122 -5.68 6.82 2.98
CA TYR A 122 -6.80 6.02 2.51
C TYR A 122 -7.67 5.53 3.68
N GLY A 123 -8.88 5.10 3.39
CA GLY A 123 -9.73 4.34 4.30
C GLY A 123 -10.16 5.04 5.58
N LEU A 124 -9.94 6.36 5.73
CA LEU A 124 -10.40 7.14 6.88
C LEU A 124 -11.93 7.17 6.91
N SER A 125 -12.50 7.21 8.12
CA SER A 125 -13.97 7.20 8.32
C SER A 125 -14.67 6.05 7.60
N SER A 126 -14.05 4.86 7.60
CA SER A 126 -14.57 3.65 6.92
C SER A 126 -14.82 3.82 5.42
N LYS A 127 -14.10 4.74 4.76
CA LYS A 127 -14.12 4.86 3.30
C LYS A 127 -13.55 3.61 2.67
N GLU A 128 -14.18 3.17 1.59
CA GLU A 128 -13.75 2.00 0.85
C GLU A 128 -12.40 2.23 0.16
N PHE A 129 -11.68 1.13 -0.01
CA PHE A 129 -10.42 1.10 -0.74
C PHE A 129 -10.48 -0.09 -1.70
N GLY A 130 -10.99 0.18 -2.89
CA GLY A 130 -11.13 -0.81 -3.96
C GLY A 130 -9.97 -0.82 -4.94
N PRO A 131 -10.03 -1.71 -5.93
CA PRO A 131 -9.02 -1.81 -6.99
C PRO A 131 -8.80 -0.49 -7.74
N GLU A 132 -9.86 0.29 -7.96
CA GLU A 132 -9.81 1.61 -8.60
C GLU A 132 -8.91 2.59 -7.84
N CYS A 133 -8.84 2.49 -6.51
CA CYS A 133 -7.93 3.27 -5.68
C CYS A 133 -6.47 2.87 -5.92
N VAL A 134 -6.20 1.56 -5.98
CA VAL A 134 -4.86 1.03 -6.20
C VAL A 134 -4.36 1.38 -7.59
N LEU A 135 -5.22 1.26 -8.62
CA LEU A 135 -4.89 1.68 -9.99
C LEU A 135 -4.57 3.17 -10.05
N ALA A 136 -5.36 4.02 -9.37
CA ALA A 136 -5.09 5.46 -9.29
C ALA A 136 -3.73 5.77 -8.68
N ILE A 137 -3.31 5.01 -7.65
CA ILE A 137 -1.99 5.16 -7.02
C ILE A 137 -0.87 4.77 -7.97
N PHE A 138 -0.98 3.63 -8.68
CA PHE A 138 0.04 3.23 -9.65
C PHE A 138 0.14 4.22 -10.82
N ASN A 139 -0.97 4.82 -11.25
CA ASN A 139 -0.98 5.89 -12.25
C ASN A 139 -0.28 7.14 -11.71
N GLU A 140 -0.54 7.52 -10.47
CA GLU A 140 0.14 8.65 -9.83
C GLU A 140 1.65 8.42 -9.72
N LEU A 141 2.08 7.20 -9.39
CA LEU A 141 3.51 6.83 -9.38
C LEU A 141 4.17 6.95 -10.76
N SER A 142 3.40 6.83 -11.85
CA SER A 142 3.87 6.98 -13.23
C SER A 142 3.85 8.43 -13.72
N ALA A 143 3.19 9.33 -13.00
CA ALA A 143 3.04 10.72 -13.42
C ALA A 143 4.40 11.44 -13.46
N ALA A 144 4.59 12.32 -14.43
CA ALA A 144 5.79 13.15 -14.54
C ALA A 144 5.96 14.07 -13.30
N LYS A 145 4.84 14.56 -12.76
CA LYS A 145 4.78 15.42 -11.57
C LYS A 145 3.71 14.90 -10.62
N PRO A 146 4.01 13.83 -9.85
CA PRO A 146 3.04 13.29 -8.90
C PRO A 146 2.84 14.23 -7.72
N LYS A 147 1.67 14.15 -7.10
CA LYS A 147 1.39 14.84 -5.84
C LYS A 147 2.29 14.25 -4.74
N PRO A 148 3.11 15.04 -4.05
CA PRO A 148 3.96 14.52 -2.97
C PRO A 148 3.15 14.00 -1.79
N ARG A 149 1.93 14.51 -1.63
CA ARG A 149 0.90 14.04 -0.70
C ARG A 149 -0.42 13.93 -1.42
N PHE A 150 -1.16 12.86 -1.17
CA PHE A 150 -2.46 12.64 -1.78
C PHE A 150 -3.44 11.94 -0.83
N THR A 151 -4.71 11.98 -1.17
CA THR A 151 -5.75 11.10 -0.62
C THR A 151 -6.32 10.26 -1.76
N VAL A 152 -6.81 9.08 -1.44
CA VAL A 152 -7.48 8.20 -2.40
C VAL A 152 -8.73 7.59 -1.78
N GLY A 153 -9.83 7.55 -2.51
CA GLY A 153 -11.13 7.15 -1.99
C GLY A 153 -11.71 8.11 -0.92
N ILE A 154 -11.07 9.26 -0.72
CA ILE A 154 -11.50 10.30 0.22
C ILE A 154 -11.63 11.59 -0.58
N TYR A 155 -12.83 12.11 -0.64
CA TYR A 155 -13.13 13.37 -1.35
C TYR A 155 -13.10 14.51 -0.35
N ASP A 156 -11.90 14.93 0.02
CA ASP A 156 -11.64 16.14 0.82
C ASP A 156 -10.95 17.16 -0.09
N ASP A 157 -11.75 18.02 -0.69
CA ASP A 157 -11.27 18.89 -1.76
C ASP A 157 -10.82 20.28 -1.31
N VAL A 158 -10.80 20.56 -0.02
CA VAL A 158 -10.26 21.83 0.51
C VAL A 158 -8.81 22.03 0.09
N THR A 159 -8.03 20.94 0.06
CA THR A 159 -6.62 20.94 -0.31
C THR A 159 -6.34 20.38 -1.70
N ASN A 160 -7.35 19.88 -2.41
CA ASN A 160 -7.26 19.25 -3.73
C ASN A 160 -6.21 18.10 -3.79
N LEU A 161 -6.13 17.30 -2.75
CA LEU A 161 -5.20 16.18 -2.65
C LEU A 161 -5.77 14.87 -3.21
N SER A 162 -7.08 14.76 -3.40
CA SER A 162 -7.72 13.54 -3.86
C SER A 162 -7.25 13.16 -5.26
N LEU A 163 -6.90 11.86 -5.42
CA LEU A 163 -6.62 11.30 -6.73
C LEU A 163 -7.94 11.03 -7.46
N PRO A 164 -8.01 11.29 -8.77
CA PRO A 164 -9.13 10.83 -9.57
C PRO A 164 -9.11 9.30 -9.60
N LEU A 165 -10.25 8.67 -9.30
CA LEU A 165 -10.39 7.23 -9.45
C LEU A 165 -10.45 6.87 -10.92
N VAL A 166 -9.89 5.72 -11.27
CA VAL A 166 -9.99 5.11 -12.60
C VAL A 166 -11.06 4.04 -12.58
N GLU A 167 -11.70 3.82 -13.71
CA GLU A 167 -12.66 2.73 -13.84
C GLU A 167 -11.98 1.40 -13.51
N ASN A 168 -12.65 0.60 -12.69
CA ASN A 168 -12.16 -0.75 -12.38
C ASN A 168 -12.33 -1.65 -13.60
N THR A 169 -11.23 -1.99 -14.23
CA THR A 169 -11.19 -2.88 -15.41
C THR A 169 -10.70 -4.29 -15.05
N LEU A 170 -10.59 -4.61 -13.75
CA LEU A 170 -10.19 -5.95 -13.34
C LEU A 170 -11.29 -6.96 -13.69
N PRO A 171 -10.93 -8.14 -14.19
CA PRO A 171 -11.90 -9.21 -14.38
C PRO A 171 -12.47 -9.63 -13.02
N SER A 172 -13.79 -9.74 -12.92
CA SER A 172 -14.41 -10.28 -11.72
C SER A 172 -14.34 -11.81 -11.79
N GLU A 173 -13.51 -12.40 -10.94
CA GLU A 173 -13.49 -13.86 -10.72
C GLU A 173 -14.33 -14.27 -9.50
N ALA A 174 -15.33 -13.47 -9.14
CA ALA A 174 -16.21 -13.75 -8.01
C ALA A 174 -16.89 -15.12 -8.18
N LYS A 175 -16.53 -16.05 -7.28
CA LYS A 175 -17.17 -17.39 -7.23
C LYS A 175 -18.57 -17.34 -6.62
N LEU A 176 -18.84 -16.30 -5.84
CA LEU A 176 -20.12 -16.07 -5.18
C LEU A 176 -20.33 -14.56 -5.04
N GLU A 177 -21.45 -14.08 -5.55
CA GLU A 177 -21.93 -12.74 -5.29
C GLU A 177 -23.14 -12.82 -4.37
N ALA A 178 -23.12 -12.05 -3.28
CA ALA A 178 -24.20 -12.05 -2.30
C ALA A 178 -24.58 -10.63 -1.89
N LEU A 179 -25.86 -10.37 -1.77
CA LEU A 179 -26.42 -9.12 -1.29
C LEU A 179 -27.01 -9.33 0.11
N PHE A 180 -26.51 -8.59 1.08
CA PHE A 180 -26.95 -8.67 2.46
C PHE A 180 -27.78 -7.44 2.81
N TYR A 181 -28.97 -7.68 3.36
CA TYR A 181 -29.85 -6.64 3.86
C TYR A 181 -29.76 -6.57 5.39
N GLY A 182 -29.49 -5.39 5.94
CA GLY A 182 -29.47 -5.15 7.37
C GLY A 182 -30.13 -3.82 7.72
N LEU A 183 -30.81 -3.78 8.86
CA LEU A 183 -31.46 -2.54 9.36
C LEU A 183 -30.48 -1.60 10.08
N GLY A 184 -29.22 -2.01 10.20
CA GLY A 184 -28.20 -1.31 10.97
C GLY A 184 -28.25 -1.67 12.46
N SER A 185 -27.14 -1.42 13.16
CA SER A 185 -26.98 -1.71 14.59
C SER A 185 -27.19 -3.15 15.04
N ASP A 186 -27.28 -4.09 14.09
CA ASP A 186 -27.50 -5.52 14.31
C ASP A 186 -26.22 -6.37 14.05
N GLY A 187 -25.11 -5.72 13.70
CA GLY A 187 -23.84 -6.38 13.39
C GLY A 187 -23.71 -6.89 11.95
N SER A 188 -24.77 -6.87 11.14
CA SER A 188 -24.76 -7.37 9.77
C SER A 188 -23.77 -6.62 8.88
N VAL A 189 -23.69 -5.29 9.00
CA VAL A 189 -22.77 -4.46 8.22
C VAL A 189 -21.30 -4.83 8.49
N SER A 190 -20.95 -5.09 9.74
CA SER A 190 -19.58 -5.52 10.10
C SER A 190 -19.29 -6.93 9.62
N ALA A 191 -20.26 -7.83 9.71
CA ALA A 191 -20.10 -9.23 9.28
C ALA A 191 -19.95 -9.37 7.75
N THR A 192 -20.56 -8.47 6.97
CA THR A 192 -20.49 -8.51 5.49
C THR A 192 -19.25 -7.81 4.92
N LYS A 193 -18.53 -7.04 5.74
CA LYS A 193 -17.29 -6.36 5.33
C LYS A 193 -16.02 -7.19 5.56
N ASN A 194 -16.16 -8.33 6.20
CA ASN A 194 -15.10 -9.29 6.47
C ASN A 194 -15.26 -10.53 5.57
#